data_28acbe7f6575041d62c68fb5edf56cba
#
_entry.id   28acbe7f6575041d62c68fb5edf56cba
#
_cell.length_a   1.000
_cell.length_b   1.000
_cell.length_c   1.000
_cell.angle_alpha   90.00
_cell.angle_beta   90.00
_cell.angle_gamma   90.00
#
_symmetry.space_group_name_H-M   'P 1'
#
loop_
_entity.id
_entity.type
_entity.pdbx_description
1 polymer ?
#
loop_
_entity_poly.entity_id
_entity_poly.type
_entity_poly.pdbx_seq_one_letter_code
_entity_poly.pdbx_strand_id
1 'polypeptide(L)'
;SPHFPPLENPGVRALQRQVACEPHRVTPVCWQMRGSRSKALHDRALVNCQYSMATFSTGERKRRPHGDRKSSEMTLHLKQTFEAAILTQLYPRSQIDIYVQILQADGGNYCACVNAATLATIDAGIPMRDYVCASSAGFIEDTPLADLNYVEEAAGGPQVALALLPKSDQIALLEMNSRLHEDHLEQVIEAASKACKDVYAVLDQVVRDHVHEVTTLLGE
;
A
#
# COMPACT_ATOMS: atom_id res chain seq x y z
N SER A 1 -26.02 -7.71 4.58
CA SER A 1 -24.69 -7.84 5.17
C SER A 1 -24.01 -9.04 4.55
N PRO A 2 -22.98 -8.89 3.73
CA PRO A 2 -22.23 -10.02 3.21
C PRO A 2 -21.51 -10.71 4.37
N HIS A 3 -21.85 -11.97 4.60
CA HIS A 3 -21.24 -12.82 5.60
C HIS A 3 -19.94 -13.37 5.04
N PHE A 4 -18.82 -12.73 5.36
CA PHE A 4 -17.49 -13.26 5.03
C PHE A 4 -17.17 -14.42 5.99
N PRO A 5 -16.66 -15.56 5.48
CA PRO A 5 -16.18 -16.63 6.36
C PRO A 5 -15.00 -16.12 7.22
N PRO A 6 -14.89 -16.56 8.46
CA PRO A 6 -13.79 -16.14 9.32
C PRO A 6 -12.48 -16.71 8.78
N LEU A 7 -11.60 -15.82 8.31
CA LEU A 7 -10.23 -16.16 8.02
C LEU A 7 -9.49 -16.37 9.35
N GLU A 8 -8.91 -17.54 9.54
CA GLU A 8 -8.27 -17.95 10.79
C GLU A 8 -6.93 -17.25 11.06
N ASN A 9 -6.49 -16.38 10.15
CA ASN A 9 -5.22 -15.67 10.28
C ASN A 9 -5.46 -14.26 10.89
N PRO A 10 -4.92 -13.95 12.09
CA PRO A 10 -5.13 -12.66 12.75
C PRO A 10 -4.60 -11.46 11.95
N GLY A 11 -3.56 -11.63 11.14
CA GLY A 11 -3.03 -10.57 10.26
C GLY A 11 -4.03 -10.15 9.17
N VAL A 12 -4.81 -11.09 8.63
CA VAL A 12 -5.85 -10.78 7.66
C VAL A 12 -7.03 -10.04 8.29
N ARG A 13 -7.29 -10.24 9.60
CA ARG A 13 -8.32 -9.48 10.32
C ARG A 13 -7.98 -8.02 10.50
N ALA A 14 -6.70 -7.68 10.69
CA ALA A 14 -6.26 -6.29 10.77
C ALA A 14 -6.36 -5.61 9.40
N LEU A 15 -5.95 -6.29 8.34
CA LEU A 15 -6.14 -5.84 6.94
C LEU A 15 -7.62 -5.69 6.59
N GLN A 16 -8.49 -6.61 7.01
CA GLN A 16 -9.94 -6.47 6.86
C GLN A 16 -10.49 -5.27 7.62
N ARG A 17 -9.92 -4.88 8.76
CA ARG A 17 -10.32 -3.65 9.46
C ARG A 17 -9.80 -2.38 8.77
N GLN A 18 -8.65 -2.45 8.12
CA GLN A 18 -8.07 -1.34 7.36
C GLN A 18 -8.67 -1.24 5.94
N VAL A 19 -9.06 -2.36 5.34
CA VAL A 19 -9.67 -2.47 3.99
C VAL A 19 -11.18 -2.76 4.06
N ALA A 20 -11.74 -3.18 5.19
CA ALA A 20 -13.18 -3.18 5.45
C ALA A 20 -13.67 -1.73 5.58
N CYS A 21 -13.33 -0.97 4.59
CA CYS A 21 -14.04 0.20 4.21
C CYS A 21 -15.46 -0.24 3.85
N GLU A 22 -16.44 0.19 4.62
CA GLU A 22 -17.76 0.43 4.04
C GLU A 22 -17.53 1.17 2.72
N PRO A 23 -18.25 0.87 1.63
CA PRO A 23 -18.00 1.45 0.29
C PRO A 23 -18.02 2.99 0.24
N HIS A 24 -18.25 3.66 1.36
CA HIS A 24 -18.29 5.12 1.50
C HIS A 24 -17.16 5.72 2.36
N ARG A 25 -16.19 4.93 2.85
CA ARG A 25 -15.06 5.41 3.66
C ARG A 25 -13.71 4.85 3.21
N VAL A 26 -13.50 4.75 1.92
CA VAL A 26 -12.14 4.65 1.37
C VAL A 26 -11.43 5.92 1.80
N THR A 27 -10.26 5.78 2.44
CA THR A 27 -9.32 6.91 2.52
C THR A 27 -9.28 7.54 1.13
N PRO A 28 -9.65 8.80 0.94
CA PRO A 28 -9.72 9.38 -0.39
C PRO A 28 -8.30 9.42 -0.96
N VAL A 29 -7.91 8.37 -1.66
CA VAL A 29 -6.76 8.42 -2.55
C VAL A 29 -7.28 9.15 -3.78
N CYS A 30 -7.01 10.45 -3.83
CA CYS A 30 -7.38 11.27 -4.98
C CYS A 30 -6.21 11.24 -5.96
N TRP A 31 -6.49 10.83 -7.17
CA TRP A 31 -5.54 10.94 -8.28
C TRP A 31 -5.93 12.12 -9.16
N GLN A 32 -4.95 12.76 -9.74
CA GLN A 32 -5.16 13.84 -10.70
C GLN A 32 -4.13 13.74 -11.82
N MET A 33 -4.58 13.56 -13.05
CA MET A 33 -3.72 13.76 -14.21
C MET A 33 -3.60 15.24 -14.52
N ARG A 34 -2.41 15.79 -14.43
CA ARG A 34 -2.10 17.16 -14.87
C ARG A 34 -1.07 17.15 -15.98
N GLY A 35 -1.37 17.87 -17.04
CA GLY A 35 -0.35 18.24 -18.01
C GLY A 35 0.55 19.35 -17.44
N SER A 36 1.77 19.01 -17.02
CA SER A 36 2.75 20.01 -16.58
C SER A 36 3.70 20.35 -17.71
N ARG A 37 3.72 21.62 -18.12
CA ARG A 37 4.57 22.09 -19.22
C ARG A 37 6.06 22.21 -18.86
N SER A 38 6.43 22.27 -17.57
CA SER A 38 7.79 22.61 -17.15
C SER A 38 8.67 21.44 -16.68
N LYS A 39 8.09 20.27 -16.39
CA LYS A 39 8.83 19.08 -15.91
C LYS A 39 8.46 17.79 -16.65
N ALA A 40 7.71 17.87 -17.73
CA ALA A 40 7.26 16.72 -18.48
C ALA A 40 8.45 16.01 -19.15
N LEU A 41 8.60 14.72 -18.88
CA LEU A 41 9.52 13.85 -19.61
C LEU A 41 8.91 13.53 -20.98
N HIS A 42 9.75 13.53 -22.03
CA HIS A 42 9.26 13.33 -23.40
C HIS A 42 8.81 11.89 -23.68
N ASP A 43 9.38 10.93 -22.96
CA ASP A 43 9.28 9.48 -23.23
C ASP A 43 8.34 8.75 -22.27
N ARG A 44 7.99 9.33 -21.11
CA ARG A 44 7.18 8.68 -20.08
C ARG A 44 6.42 9.66 -19.21
N ALA A 45 5.43 9.15 -18.47
CA ALA A 45 4.76 9.93 -17.44
C ALA A 45 5.66 10.13 -16.22
N LEU A 46 5.51 11.26 -15.57
CA LEU A 46 6.11 11.54 -14.27
C LEU A 46 5.13 11.08 -13.18
N VAL A 47 5.56 10.15 -12.33
CA VAL A 47 4.80 9.77 -11.15
C VAL A 47 5.22 10.64 -9.98
N ASN A 48 4.25 11.26 -9.34
CA ASN A 48 4.44 12.07 -8.14
C ASN A 48 3.52 11.56 -7.05
N CYS A 49 4.07 11.33 -5.86
CA CYS A 49 3.30 10.88 -4.71
C CYS A 49 3.36 11.93 -3.61
N GLN A 50 2.27 12.08 -2.89
CA GLN A 50 2.20 12.93 -1.72
C GLN A 50 1.58 12.15 -0.56
N TYR A 51 2.36 11.98 0.49
CA TYR A 51 1.92 11.33 1.71
C TYR A 51 1.59 12.36 2.77
N SER A 52 0.48 12.18 3.46
CA SER A 52 0.05 13.01 4.58
C SER A 52 -0.62 12.17 5.67
N MET A 53 -0.50 12.64 6.91
CA MET A 53 -1.22 12.06 8.04
C MET A 53 -2.20 13.09 8.57
N ALA A 54 -3.45 12.67 8.83
CA ALA A 54 -4.40 13.53 9.51
C ALA A 54 -3.90 13.91 10.93
N THR A 55 -4.23 15.09 11.39
CA THR A 55 -3.81 15.58 12.72
C THR A 55 -4.35 14.72 13.87
N PHE A 56 -5.42 13.98 13.63
CA PHE A 56 -6.11 13.09 14.58
C PHE A 56 -5.80 11.60 14.34
N SER A 57 -4.87 11.27 13.44
CA SER A 57 -4.57 9.87 13.05
C SER A 57 -3.89 9.05 14.14
N THR A 58 -3.29 9.71 15.12
CA THR A 58 -2.64 9.09 16.30
C THR A 58 -3.30 9.58 17.58
N GLY A 59 -3.11 8.85 18.70
CA GLY A 59 -3.62 9.25 20.01
C GLY A 59 -3.15 10.65 20.47
N GLU A 60 -1.98 11.08 19.99
CA GLU A 60 -1.48 12.44 20.17
C GLU A 60 -1.71 13.26 18.89
N ARG A 61 -2.24 14.48 19.07
CA ARG A 61 -2.50 15.38 17.94
C ARG A 61 -1.20 15.84 17.28
N LYS A 62 -0.99 15.48 16.03
CA LYS A 62 0.16 15.97 15.24
C LYS A 62 0.01 17.45 14.89
N ARG A 63 1.06 18.23 15.16
CA ARG A 63 1.08 19.67 14.84
C ARG A 63 1.27 19.97 13.36
N ARG A 64 1.93 19.07 12.61
CA ARG A 64 2.22 19.24 11.17
C ARG A 64 1.87 17.96 10.42
N PRO A 65 0.88 17.98 9.50
CA PRO A 65 0.51 16.80 8.70
C PRO A 65 1.48 16.50 7.57
N HIS A 66 2.34 17.45 7.17
CA HIS A 66 3.34 17.29 6.10
C HIS A 66 4.67 17.92 6.48
N GLY A 67 5.73 17.56 5.72
CA GLY A 67 7.05 18.17 5.84
C GLY A 67 7.93 17.58 6.93
N ASP A 68 7.53 16.48 7.49
CA ASP A 68 8.35 15.67 8.39
C ASP A 68 9.31 14.79 7.59
N ARG A 69 10.48 14.46 8.15
CA ARG A 69 11.46 13.57 7.50
C ARG A 69 10.82 12.23 7.15
N LYS A 70 10.08 11.64 8.08
CA LYS A 70 9.37 10.37 7.87
C LYS A 70 8.33 10.47 6.74
N SER A 71 7.61 11.58 6.63
CA SER A 71 6.64 11.81 5.54
C SER A 71 7.34 11.91 4.18
N SER A 72 8.54 12.50 4.13
CA SER A 72 9.33 12.61 2.91
C SER A 72 9.89 11.27 2.47
N GLU A 73 10.35 10.44 3.39
CA GLU A 73 10.81 9.06 3.14
C GLU A 73 9.66 8.21 2.59
N MET A 74 8.49 8.24 3.24
CA MET A 74 7.28 7.54 2.78
C MET A 74 6.85 7.98 1.38
N THR A 75 6.90 9.28 1.10
CA THR A 75 6.61 9.82 -0.23
C THR A 75 7.56 9.25 -1.29
N LEU A 76 8.85 9.17 -0.96
CA LEU A 76 9.86 8.63 -1.86
C LEU A 76 9.65 7.13 -2.11
N HIS A 77 9.38 6.35 -1.07
CA HIS A 77 9.14 4.91 -1.17
C HIS A 77 7.89 4.61 -2.02
N LEU A 78 6.79 5.33 -1.77
CA LEU A 78 5.57 5.20 -2.59
C LEU A 78 5.85 5.53 -4.06
N LYS A 79 6.58 6.61 -4.32
CA LYS A 79 6.95 7.00 -5.67
C LYS A 79 7.77 5.91 -6.37
N GLN A 80 8.81 5.38 -5.74
CA GLN A 80 9.65 4.31 -6.30
C GLN A 80 8.84 3.05 -6.60
N THR A 81 7.97 2.66 -5.68
CA THR A 81 7.10 1.50 -5.82
C THR A 81 6.17 1.62 -7.02
N PHE A 82 5.50 2.77 -7.18
CA PHE A 82 4.57 2.97 -8.29
C PHE A 82 5.25 3.30 -9.62
N GLU A 83 6.43 3.91 -9.62
CA GLU A 83 7.24 4.06 -10.85
C GLU A 83 7.66 2.68 -11.42
N ALA A 84 7.91 1.69 -10.57
CA ALA A 84 8.22 0.34 -11.00
C ALA A 84 7.00 -0.43 -11.56
N ALA A 85 5.80 -0.15 -11.01
CA ALA A 85 4.58 -0.89 -11.32
C ALA A 85 3.79 -0.30 -12.50
N ILE A 86 3.68 1.02 -12.60
CA ILE A 86 2.89 1.70 -13.64
C ILE A 86 3.62 1.67 -14.98
N LEU A 87 2.87 1.44 -16.06
CA LEU A 87 3.37 1.50 -17.44
C LEU A 87 3.47 2.98 -17.90
N THR A 88 4.42 3.72 -17.33
CA THR A 88 4.59 5.16 -17.55
C THR A 88 4.87 5.53 -19.00
N GLN A 89 5.38 4.60 -19.81
CA GLN A 89 5.69 4.80 -21.23
C GLN A 89 4.45 5.03 -22.09
N LEU A 90 3.26 4.59 -21.64
CA LEU A 90 2.01 4.78 -22.36
C LEU A 90 1.49 6.22 -22.32
N TYR A 91 1.98 7.01 -21.38
CA TYR A 91 1.53 8.40 -21.18
C TYR A 91 2.69 9.39 -21.22
N PRO A 92 3.29 9.59 -22.41
CA PRO A 92 4.38 10.57 -22.54
C PRO A 92 3.86 11.98 -22.25
N ARG A 93 4.71 12.83 -21.67
CA ARG A 93 4.42 14.24 -21.34
C ARG A 93 3.28 14.44 -20.34
N SER A 94 2.85 13.41 -19.63
CA SER A 94 1.82 13.50 -18.58
C SER A 94 2.43 13.34 -17.19
N GLN A 95 1.67 13.71 -16.20
CA GLN A 95 2.01 13.55 -14.80
C GLN A 95 0.86 12.82 -14.10
N ILE A 96 1.22 11.81 -13.31
CA ILE A 96 0.29 11.04 -12.46
C ILE A 96 0.59 11.45 -11.02
N ASP A 97 -0.36 12.12 -10.39
CA ASP A 97 -0.26 12.53 -8.99
C ASP A 97 -1.09 11.58 -8.11
N ILE A 98 -0.44 10.95 -7.13
CA ILE A 98 -1.06 10.05 -6.16
C ILE A 98 -1.03 10.73 -4.79
N TYR A 99 -2.19 11.03 -4.24
CA TYR A 99 -2.33 11.64 -2.90
C TYR A 99 -2.82 10.59 -1.92
N VAL A 100 -2.03 10.35 -0.88
CA VAL A 100 -2.38 9.39 0.18
C VAL A 100 -2.51 10.12 1.50
N GLN A 101 -3.64 9.92 2.17
CA GLN A 101 -3.89 10.49 3.49
C GLN A 101 -4.26 9.39 4.49
N ILE A 102 -3.49 9.28 5.58
CA ILE A 102 -3.80 8.36 6.67
C ILE A 102 -4.78 9.03 7.63
N LEU A 103 -5.92 8.37 7.86
CA LEU A 103 -6.93 8.81 8.81
C LEU A 103 -6.72 8.21 10.20
N GLN A 104 -6.24 6.97 10.26
CA GLN A 104 -5.90 6.26 11.50
C GLN A 104 -4.61 5.48 11.30
N ALA A 105 -3.66 5.63 12.21
CA ALA A 105 -2.37 4.95 12.21
C ALA A 105 -2.32 3.92 13.34
N ASP A 106 -2.14 2.64 13.00
CA ASP A 106 -2.06 1.52 13.93
C ASP A 106 -0.96 0.51 13.54
N GLY A 107 0.13 0.97 12.97
CA GLY A 107 1.19 0.13 12.41
C GLY A 107 1.01 -0.15 10.92
N GLY A 108 2.05 -0.66 10.25
CA GLY A 108 2.01 -1.05 8.84
C GLY A 108 1.57 0.06 7.86
N ASN A 109 1.77 1.33 8.22
CA ASN A 109 1.22 2.47 7.49
C ASN A 109 1.65 2.52 6.02
N TYR A 110 2.91 2.16 5.72
CA TYR A 110 3.41 2.09 4.35
C TYR A 110 2.63 1.06 3.53
N CYS A 111 2.46 -0.13 4.08
CA CYS A 111 1.79 -1.25 3.40
C CYS A 111 0.32 -0.92 3.11
N ALA A 112 -0.38 -0.32 4.07
CA ALA A 112 -1.75 0.14 3.88
C ALA A 112 -1.85 1.22 2.78
N CYS A 113 -0.89 2.17 2.73
CA CYS A 113 -0.83 3.19 1.69
C CYS A 113 -0.62 2.59 0.30
N VAL A 114 0.29 1.61 0.16
CA VAL A 114 0.54 0.92 -1.12
C VAL A 114 -0.71 0.19 -1.59
N ASN A 115 -1.33 -0.59 -0.71
CA ASN A 115 -2.53 -1.37 -1.07
C ASN A 115 -3.70 -0.46 -1.48
N ALA A 116 -3.93 0.64 -0.74
CA ALA A 116 -4.97 1.62 -1.08
C ALA A 116 -4.68 2.36 -2.39
N ALA A 117 -3.41 2.75 -2.62
CA ALA A 117 -3.01 3.41 -3.85
C ALA A 117 -3.09 2.47 -5.07
N THR A 118 -2.84 1.17 -4.89
CA THR A 118 -3.03 0.16 -5.94
C THR A 118 -4.49 0.08 -6.37
N LEU A 119 -5.42 0.00 -5.42
CA LEU A 119 -6.85 0.00 -5.73
C LEU A 119 -7.28 1.29 -6.45
N ALA A 120 -6.82 2.44 -5.97
CA ALA A 120 -7.13 3.72 -6.61
C ALA A 120 -6.55 3.84 -8.03
N THR A 121 -5.38 3.26 -8.28
CA THR A 121 -4.76 3.25 -9.61
C THR A 121 -5.54 2.34 -10.58
N ILE A 122 -6.08 1.22 -10.07
CA ILE A 122 -6.94 0.30 -10.84
C ILE A 122 -8.27 0.98 -11.16
N ASP A 123 -8.92 1.60 -10.17
CA ASP A 123 -10.19 2.34 -10.35
C ASP A 123 -10.03 3.49 -11.35
N ALA A 124 -8.89 4.16 -11.33
CA ALA A 124 -8.53 5.19 -12.29
C ALA A 124 -8.31 4.69 -13.73
N GLY A 125 -8.25 3.38 -13.95
CA GLY A 125 -7.96 2.78 -15.25
C GLY A 125 -6.53 2.99 -15.73
N ILE A 126 -5.58 3.25 -14.81
CA ILE A 126 -4.17 3.42 -15.15
C ILE A 126 -3.52 2.05 -15.32
N PRO A 127 -2.95 1.72 -16.48
CA PRO A 127 -2.35 0.42 -16.73
C PRO A 127 -1.11 0.19 -15.88
N MET A 128 -1.11 -0.91 -15.15
CA MET A 128 0.01 -1.41 -14.37
C MET A 128 0.51 -2.74 -14.93
N ARG A 129 1.76 -3.07 -14.67
CA ARG A 129 2.35 -4.37 -15.04
C ARG A 129 1.71 -5.50 -14.27
N ASP A 130 1.49 -5.25 -12.97
CA ASP A 130 0.89 -6.17 -12.02
C ASP A 130 0.30 -5.36 -10.86
N TYR A 131 -0.47 -6.02 -10.00
CA TYR A 131 -0.84 -5.46 -8.71
C TYR A 131 0.42 -5.18 -7.89
N VAL A 132 0.35 -4.20 -7.01
CA VAL A 132 1.36 -4.00 -5.98
C VAL A 132 0.72 -4.28 -4.64
N CYS A 133 1.19 -5.32 -3.98
CA CYS A 133 0.72 -5.69 -2.65
C CYS A 133 1.85 -5.53 -1.66
N ALA A 134 1.57 -4.94 -0.53
CA ALA A 134 2.56 -4.72 0.51
C ALA A 134 2.08 -5.27 1.85
N SER A 135 3.03 -5.83 2.60
CA SER A 135 2.83 -6.29 3.98
C SER A 135 4.07 -5.99 4.82
N SER A 136 3.84 -5.73 6.10
CA SER A 136 4.91 -5.63 7.10
C SER A 136 5.13 -7.00 7.76
N ALA A 137 6.37 -7.29 8.09
CA ALA A 137 6.71 -8.45 8.91
C ALA A 137 7.77 -8.07 9.94
N GLY A 138 7.75 -8.74 11.06
CA GLY A 138 8.73 -8.59 12.12
C GLY A 138 9.15 -9.91 12.70
N PHE A 139 10.17 -9.86 13.56
CA PHE A 139 10.70 -11.02 14.24
C PHE A 139 10.67 -10.76 15.74
N ILE A 140 9.84 -11.49 16.46
CA ILE A 140 9.65 -11.35 17.91
C ILE A 140 9.75 -12.74 18.52
N GLU A 141 10.59 -12.91 19.55
CA GLU A 141 10.74 -14.18 20.29
C GLU A 141 10.94 -15.40 19.37
N ASP A 142 11.88 -15.31 18.43
CA ASP A 142 12.22 -16.36 17.46
C ASP A 142 11.06 -16.77 16.53
N THR A 143 10.03 -15.92 16.39
CA THR A 143 8.89 -16.17 15.52
C THR A 143 8.70 -15.04 14.52
N PRO A 144 8.62 -15.32 13.19
CA PRO A 144 8.25 -14.31 12.22
C PRO A 144 6.76 -14.00 12.31
N LEU A 145 6.42 -12.72 12.47
CA LEU A 145 5.05 -12.22 12.52
C LEU A 145 4.78 -11.33 11.30
N ALA A 146 3.61 -11.49 10.70
CA ALA A 146 3.16 -10.62 9.62
C ALA A 146 2.10 -9.64 10.13
N ASP A 147 2.10 -8.43 9.56
CA ASP A 147 1.14 -7.35 9.86
C ASP A 147 1.20 -6.87 11.31
N LEU A 148 2.33 -6.19 11.64
CA LEU A 148 2.58 -5.67 12.97
C LEU A 148 1.65 -4.50 13.31
N ASN A 149 1.09 -4.52 14.52
CA ASN A 149 0.32 -3.42 15.07
C ASN A 149 1.24 -2.37 15.73
N TYR A 150 0.67 -1.22 16.15
CA TYR A 150 1.43 -0.13 16.76
C TYR A 150 2.20 -0.56 18.03
N VAL A 151 1.64 -1.45 18.84
CA VAL A 151 2.27 -1.92 20.09
C VAL A 151 3.47 -2.82 19.79
N GLU A 152 3.32 -3.69 18.81
CA GLU A 152 4.40 -4.58 18.35
C GLU A 152 5.51 -3.79 17.65
N GLU A 153 5.18 -2.79 16.84
CA GLU A 153 6.17 -1.86 16.26
C GLU A 153 6.91 -1.08 17.36
N ALA A 154 6.20 -0.62 18.40
CA ALA A 154 6.78 0.12 19.52
C ALA A 154 7.69 -0.73 20.42
N ALA A 155 7.52 -2.05 20.43
CA ALA A 155 8.39 -2.97 21.16
C ALA A 155 9.84 -2.98 20.62
N GLY A 156 10.09 -2.40 19.43
CA GLY A 156 11.44 -2.15 18.92
C GLY A 156 12.12 -3.37 18.31
N GLY A 157 11.37 -4.41 17.95
CA GLY A 157 11.87 -5.58 17.22
C GLY A 157 12.26 -5.24 15.78
N PRO A 158 12.99 -6.14 15.09
CA PRO A 158 13.31 -5.98 13.69
C PRO A 158 12.04 -6.03 12.84
N GLN A 159 11.92 -5.04 11.96
CA GLN A 159 10.76 -4.85 11.10
C GLN A 159 11.20 -4.73 9.65
N VAL A 160 10.45 -5.38 8.78
CA VAL A 160 10.62 -5.35 7.33
C VAL A 160 9.30 -4.95 6.71
N ALA A 161 9.31 -3.96 5.83
CA ALA A 161 8.19 -3.65 4.96
C ALA A 161 8.54 -4.11 3.54
N LEU A 162 7.71 -4.95 2.97
CA LEU A 162 7.87 -5.54 1.65
C LEU A 162 6.73 -5.11 0.73
N ALA A 163 7.06 -4.58 -0.45
CA ALA A 163 6.12 -4.41 -1.54
C ALA A 163 6.49 -5.37 -2.68
N LEU A 164 5.55 -6.21 -3.05
CA LEU A 164 5.71 -7.31 -4.01
C LEU A 164 4.75 -7.15 -5.19
N LEU A 165 5.19 -7.57 -6.37
CA LEU A 165 4.34 -7.81 -7.53
C LEU A 165 4.00 -9.32 -7.59
N PRO A 166 2.78 -9.73 -7.18
CA PRO A 166 2.49 -11.13 -6.86
C PRO A 166 2.58 -12.10 -8.05
N LYS A 167 2.28 -11.65 -9.27
CA LYS A 167 2.33 -12.51 -10.46
C LYS A 167 3.76 -12.78 -10.94
N SER A 168 4.64 -11.78 -10.80
CA SER A 168 6.02 -11.86 -11.24
C SER A 168 6.98 -12.25 -10.12
N ASP A 169 6.51 -12.31 -8.86
CA ASP A 169 7.32 -12.50 -7.65
C ASP A 169 8.49 -11.51 -7.55
N GLN A 170 8.34 -10.30 -8.15
CA GLN A 170 9.34 -9.27 -8.12
C GLN A 170 9.11 -8.34 -6.93
N ILE A 171 10.17 -8.04 -6.21
CA ILE A 171 10.15 -7.09 -5.11
C ILE A 171 10.24 -5.68 -5.68
N ALA A 172 9.22 -4.86 -5.44
CA ALA A 172 9.21 -3.46 -5.84
C ALA A 172 9.93 -2.57 -4.82
N LEU A 173 9.77 -2.87 -3.53
CA LEU A 173 10.47 -2.20 -2.44
C LEU A 173 10.66 -3.18 -1.27
N LEU A 174 11.84 -3.10 -0.66
CA LEU A 174 12.16 -3.74 0.61
C LEU A 174 12.77 -2.67 1.52
N GLU A 175 12.15 -2.42 2.65
CA GLU A 175 12.63 -1.51 3.68
C GLU A 175 12.83 -2.27 4.98
N MET A 176 14.00 -2.10 5.60
CA MET A 176 14.31 -2.69 6.89
C MET A 176 14.83 -1.60 7.83
N ASN A 177 14.15 -1.40 8.95
CA ASN A 177 14.43 -0.30 9.88
C ASN A 177 15.35 -0.67 11.05
N SER A 178 15.72 -1.95 11.19
CA SER A 178 16.52 -2.43 12.31
C SER A 178 17.44 -3.58 11.92
N ARG A 179 18.36 -3.89 12.81
CA ARG A 179 19.34 -4.99 12.59
C ARG A 179 18.65 -6.33 12.82
N LEU A 180 18.75 -7.21 11.84
CA LEU A 180 18.29 -8.59 11.90
C LEU A 180 19.47 -9.49 11.55
N HIS A 181 19.60 -10.65 12.22
CA HIS A 181 20.59 -11.65 11.86
C HIS A 181 20.24 -12.27 10.50
N GLU A 182 21.25 -12.61 9.72
CA GLU A 182 21.07 -13.14 8.36
C GLU A 182 20.21 -14.40 8.32
N ASP A 183 20.39 -15.30 9.30
CA ASP A 183 19.62 -16.56 9.39
C ASP A 183 18.10 -16.35 9.56
N HIS A 184 17.69 -15.24 10.14
CA HIS A 184 16.27 -14.91 10.35
C HIS A 184 15.68 -14.06 9.24
N LEU A 185 16.51 -13.40 8.44
CA LEU A 185 16.08 -12.50 7.38
C LEU A 185 15.25 -13.23 6.33
N GLU A 186 15.70 -14.42 5.92
CA GLU A 186 15.00 -15.24 4.93
C GLU A 186 13.59 -15.62 5.40
N GLN A 187 13.46 -16.03 6.67
CA GLN A 187 12.18 -16.41 7.26
C GLN A 187 11.20 -15.22 7.32
N VAL A 188 11.69 -14.02 7.65
CA VAL A 188 10.86 -12.80 7.72
C VAL A 188 10.42 -12.37 6.32
N ILE A 189 11.31 -12.44 5.32
CA ILE A 189 10.98 -12.11 3.92
C ILE A 189 9.95 -13.12 3.37
N GLU A 190 10.10 -14.41 3.68
CA GLU A 190 9.13 -15.43 3.26
C GLU A 190 7.76 -15.20 3.90
N ALA A 191 7.71 -14.89 5.19
CA ALA A 191 6.47 -14.55 5.88
C ALA A 191 5.80 -13.30 5.28
N ALA A 192 6.57 -12.23 4.99
CA ALA A 192 6.07 -11.03 4.33
C ALA A 192 5.56 -11.33 2.92
N SER A 193 6.28 -12.14 2.14
CA SER A 193 5.89 -12.51 0.78
C SER A 193 4.59 -13.31 0.76
N LYS A 194 4.44 -14.26 1.69
CA LYS A 194 3.20 -15.01 1.85
C LYS A 194 2.03 -14.09 2.21
N ALA A 195 2.22 -13.19 3.15
CA ALA A 195 1.19 -12.22 3.53
C ALA A 195 0.83 -11.29 2.35
N CYS A 196 1.79 -10.86 1.53
CA CYS A 196 1.50 -10.09 0.31
C CYS A 196 0.63 -10.88 -0.69
N LYS A 197 0.85 -12.19 -0.83
CA LYS A 197 0.02 -13.05 -1.70
C LYS A 197 -1.39 -13.24 -1.15
N ASP A 198 -1.53 -13.33 0.16
CA ASP A 198 -2.85 -13.38 0.83
C ASP A 198 -3.62 -12.05 0.62
N VAL A 199 -2.93 -10.92 0.77
CA VAL A 199 -3.48 -9.59 0.46
C VAL A 199 -3.91 -9.49 -1.01
N TYR A 200 -3.08 -9.97 -1.93
CA TYR A 200 -3.41 -9.98 -3.35
C TYR A 200 -4.71 -10.72 -3.63
N ALA A 201 -4.91 -11.91 -3.03
CA ALA A 201 -6.13 -12.67 -3.23
C ALA A 201 -7.38 -11.88 -2.78
N VAL A 202 -7.29 -11.15 -1.67
CA VAL A 202 -8.38 -10.30 -1.17
C VAL A 202 -8.62 -9.11 -2.11
N LEU A 203 -7.56 -8.42 -2.53
CA LEU A 203 -7.68 -7.26 -3.43
C LEU A 203 -8.24 -7.64 -4.79
N ASP A 204 -7.80 -8.76 -5.37
CA ASP A 204 -8.31 -9.25 -6.66
C ASP A 204 -9.81 -9.58 -6.56
N GLN A 205 -10.24 -10.21 -5.46
CA GLN A 205 -11.66 -10.48 -5.23
C GLN A 205 -12.48 -9.18 -5.16
N VAL A 206 -12.02 -8.20 -4.37
CA VAL A 206 -12.72 -6.90 -4.23
C VAL A 206 -12.82 -6.17 -5.57
N VAL A 207 -11.75 -6.19 -6.37
CA VAL A 207 -11.76 -5.55 -7.70
C VAL A 207 -12.74 -6.26 -8.63
N ARG A 208 -12.78 -7.59 -8.64
CA ARG A 208 -13.72 -8.37 -9.47
C ARG A 208 -15.17 -8.07 -9.09
N ASP A 209 -15.47 -8.04 -7.79
CA ASP A 209 -16.81 -7.76 -7.28
C ASP A 209 -17.25 -6.34 -7.67
N HIS A 210 -16.34 -5.35 -7.51
CA HIS A 210 -16.61 -3.97 -7.92
C HIS A 210 -16.85 -3.83 -9.43
N VAL A 211 -16.02 -4.45 -10.26
CA VAL A 211 -16.19 -4.42 -11.73
C VAL A 211 -17.50 -5.08 -12.12
N HIS A 212 -17.89 -6.18 -11.47
CA HIS A 212 -19.17 -6.85 -11.73
C HIS A 212 -20.35 -5.96 -11.36
N GLU A 213 -20.30 -5.29 -10.21
CA GLU A 213 -21.33 -4.35 -9.76
C GLU A 213 -21.48 -3.17 -10.73
N VAL A 214 -20.38 -2.54 -11.12
CA VAL A 214 -20.38 -1.41 -12.07
C VAL A 214 -20.90 -1.86 -13.44
N THR A 215 -20.53 -3.05 -13.91
CA THR A 215 -20.97 -3.56 -15.21
C THR A 215 -22.48 -3.85 -15.21
N THR A 216 -23.02 -4.36 -14.11
CA THR A 216 -24.46 -4.59 -13.97
C THR A 216 -25.24 -3.27 -13.94
N LEU A 217 -24.72 -2.25 -13.28
CA LEU A 217 -25.37 -0.93 -13.23
C LEU A 217 -25.32 -0.17 -14.57
N LEU A 218 -24.30 -0.42 -15.41
CA LEU A 218 -24.19 0.20 -16.73
C LEU A 218 -24.91 -0.58 -17.84
N GLY A 219 -25.34 -1.81 -17.56
CA GLY A 219 -26.04 -2.68 -18.50
C GLY A 219 -27.58 -2.57 -18.45
N GLU A 220 -28.11 -1.77 -17.51
CA GLU A 220 -29.50 -1.34 -17.45
C GLU A 220 -29.70 0.03 -18.16
#